data_b7023f051b0895b1603b5586fd967b97
#
_entry.id   b7023f051b0895b1603b5586fd967b97
#
_cell.length_a   1.000
_cell.length_b   1.000
_cell.length_c   1.000
_cell.angle_alpha   90.00
_cell.angle_beta   90.00
_cell.angle_gamma   90.00
#
_symmetry.space_group_name_H-M   'P 1'
#
loop_
_entity.id
_entity.type
_entity.pdbx_description
1 polymer ?
#
loop_
_entity_poly.entity_id
_entity_poly.type
_entity_poly.pdbx_seq_one_letter_code
_entity_poly.pdbx_strand_id
1 'polypeptide(L)'
;MVATLPPCPLVKGKTMTAFNVVRFRVKPGREQEFLDAHKRIEASWPGLVHANMIKTGERTFCIIAEWTDMDALAKSRPNMIATLDSFRDTLEDLGGGLGVTDPVSGSVVLELK
;
A
#
# COMPACT_ATOMS: atom_id res chain seq x y z
N MET A 1 -16.05 6.25 32.36
CA MET A 1 -15.75 6.14 32.27
C MET A 1 -15.17 5.84 31.74
N VAL A 2 -14.95 6.00 31.58
CA VAL A 2 -14.42 5.77 31.24
C VAL A 2 -13.76 5.67 30.57
N ALA A 3 -13.63 5.96 30.49
CA ALA A 3 -13.03 5.92 30.06
C ALA A 3 -12.26 5.75 29.54
N THR A 4 -12.18 5.87 29.56
CA THR A 4 -11.50 5.75 29.32
C THR A 4 -10.78 5.36 28.76
N LEU A 5 -10.74 5.39 28.62
CA LEU A 5 -10.10 5.06 28.27
C LEU A 5 -9.50 4.92 27.53
N PRO A 6 -9.41 5.05 27.35
CA PRO A 6 -8.71 4.94 26.70
C PRO A 6 -7.96 4.90 26.04
N PRO A 7 -7.95 5.15 25.83
CA PRO A 7 -7.17 5.17 25.30
C PRO A 7 -6.33 4.98 25.05
N CYS A 8 -6.40 5.09 25.26
CA CYS A 8 -5.69 5.03 25.23
C CYS A 8 -4.97 4.59 24.89
N PRO A 9 -5.15 4.32 25.01
CA PRO A 9 -4.38 3.86 24.62
C PRO A 9 -3.76 3.60 23.88
N LEU A 10 -4.07 3.89 23.59
CA LEU A 10 -3.56 3.68 22.93
C LEU A 10 -2.83 3.94 22.46
N VAL A 11 -3.06 4.39 22.65
CA VAL A 11 -2.35 4.59 22.27
C VAL A 11 -1.41 4.28 22.51
N LYS A 12 -1.60 4.15 22.90
CA LYS A 12 -0.61 4.09 23.22
C LYS A 12 0.43 4.37 22.68
N GLY A 13 0.13 5.23 23.08
CA GLY A 13 1.19 5.88 22.48
C GLY A 13 1.72 5.12 21.47
N LYS A 14 1.15 4.32 21.58
CA LYS A 14 1.52 3.45 20.67
C LYS A 14 1.20 3.96 19.35
N THR A 15 2.05 3.78 18.54
CA THR A 15 1.87 4.21 17.21
C THR A 15 0.67 3.56 16.59
N MET A 16 -0.07 4.30 15.81
CA MET A 16 -1.18 3.77 15.07
C MET A 16 -0.68 3.07 13.84
N THR A 17 -1.15 1.84 13.63
CA THR A 17 -0.94 1.12 12.39
C THR A 17 -1.39 1.98 11.22
N ALA A 18 -0.66 1.91 10.13
CA ALA A 18 -1.01 2.64 8.91
C ALA A 18 -1.13 1.67 7.75
N PHE A 19 -1.93 2.05 6.77
CA PHE A 19 -2.07 1.28 5.54
C PHE A 19 -1.85 2.18 4.35
N ASN A 20 -1.28 1.61 3.29
CA ASN A 20 -1.39 2.23 1.99
C ASN A 20 -2.03 1.22 1.04
N VAL A 21 -2.87 1.75 0.16
CA VAL A 21 -3.61 0.97 -0.81
C VAL A 21 -3.35 1.61 -2.16
N VAL A 22 -2.87 0.83 -3.12
CA VAL A 22 -2.51 1.37 -4.43
C VAL A 22 -3.16 0.54 -5.51
N ARG A 23 -3.96 1.19 -6.35
CA ARG A 23 -4.63 0.53 -7.46
C ARG A 23 -3.87 0.70 -8.75
N PHE A 24 -3.89 -0.33 -9.58
CA PHE A 24 -3.23 -0.37 -10.88
C PHE A 24 -4.15 -0.97 -11.92
N ARG A 25 -3.99 -0.53 -13.17
CA ARG A 25 -4.57 -1.23 -14.31
C ARG A 25 -3.42 -1.63 -15.22
N VAL A 26 -3.33 -2.93 -15.51
CA VAL A 26 -2.24 -3.48 -16.29
C VAL A 26 -2.62 -3.50 -17.76
N LYS A 27 -1.66 -3.21 -18.63
CA LYS A 27 -1.88 -3.27 -20.07
C LYS A 27 -2.25 -4.68 -20.51
N PRO A 28 -3.07 -4.83 -21.56
CA PRO A 28 -3.43 -6.17 -22.04
C PRO A 28 -2.20 -7.02 -22.32
N GLY A 29 -2.23 -8.25 -21.82
CA GLY A 29 -1.16 -9.21 -22.06
C GLY A 29 0.08 -9.03 -21.22
N ARG A 30 0.12 -8.00 -20.33
CA ARG A 30 1.30 -7.72 -19.52
C ARG A 30 1.12 -8.14 -18.05
N GLU A 31 0.04 -8.87 -17.72
CA GLU A 31 -0.27 -9.20 -16.34
C GLU A 31 0.80 -10.07 -15.68
N GLN A 32 1.28 -11.08 -16.38
CA GLN A 32 2.28 -11.97 -15.79
C GLN A 32 3.59 -11.22 -15.55
N GLU A 33 3.96 -10.35 -16.47
CA GLU A 33 5.16 -9.52 -16.31
C GLU A 33 5.04 -8.62 -15.08
N PHE A 34 3.85 -8.03 -14.89
CA PHE A 34 3.55 -7.18 -13.73
C PHE A 34 3.70 -7.98 -12.43
N LEU A 35 3.11 -9.16 -12.37
CA LEU A 35 3.17 -10.01 -11.17
C LEU A 35 4.59 -10.50 -10.91
N ASP A 36 5.31 -10.88 -11.95
CA ASP A 36 6.68 -11.36 -11.80
C ASP A 36 7.61 -10.26 -11.28
N ALA A 37 7.38 -9.03 -11.73
CA ALA A 37 8.16 -7.89 -11.23
C ALA A 37 7.96 -7.73 -9.72
N HIS A 38 6.73 -7.93 -9.24
CA HIS A 38 6.45 -7.84 -7.80
C HIS A 38 7.07 -9.00 -7.02
N LYS A 39 7.11 -10.19 -7.61
CA LYS A 39 7.73 -11.34 -6.94
C LYS A 39 9.22 -11.12 -6.68
N ARG A 40 9.87 -10.26 -7.46
CA ARG A 40 11.30 -10.00 -7.32
C ARG A 40 11.59 -8.91 -6.29
N ILE A 41 10.58 -8.26 -5.75
CA ILE A 41 10.76 -7.20 -4.77
C ILE A 41 11.09 -7.82 -3.43
N GLU A 42 12.19 -7.38 -2.82
CA GLU A 42 12.52 -7.77 -1.46
C GLU A 42 11.77 -6.83 -0.52
N ALA A 43 10.69 -7.33 0.02
CA ALA A 43 9.80 -6.52 0.87
C ALA A 43 10.26 -6.51 2.32
N SER A 44 11.53 -6.21 2.56
CA SER A 44 12.08 -6.14 3.90
C SER A 44 12.24 -4.69 4.38
N TRP A 45 11.35 -3.83 3.93
CA TRP A 45 11.39 -2.42 4.28
C TRP A 45 11.04 -2.22 5.76
N PRO A 46 11.76 -1.33 6.47
CA PRO A 46 11.49 -1.10 7.90
C PRO A 46 10.05 -0.67 8.14
N GLY A 47 9.40 -1.35 9.05
CA GLY A 47 8.03 -1.04 9.41
C GLY A 47 6.95 -1.68 8.57
N LEU A 48 7.33 -2.36 7.49
CA LEU A 48 6.35 -3.08 6.67
C LEU A 48 5.98 -4.38 7.39
N VAL A 49 4.69 -4.53 7.72
CA VAL A 49 4.18 -5.69 8.45
C VAL A 49 3.64 -6.74 7.49
N HIS A 50 2.77 -6.33 6.59
CA HIS A 50 2.19 -7.21 5.59
C HIS A 50 2.00 -6.44 4.30
N ALA A 51 2.05 -7.14 3.17
CA ALA A 51 1.73 -6.57 1.88
C ALA A 51 1.14 -7.66 1.01
N ASN A 52 0.01 -7.37 0.41
CA ASN A 52 -0.69 -8.32 -0.45
C ASN A 52 -1.12 -7.65 -1.73
N MET A 53 -1.01 -8.39 -2.83
CA MET A 53 -1.56 -7.97 -4.11
C MET A 53 -2.85 -8.74 -4.34
N ILE A 54 -3.95 -8.02 -4.52
CA ILE A 54 -5.23 -8.66 -4.87
C ILE A 54 -5.61 -8.29 -6.29
N LYS A 55 -6.36 -9.16 -6.93
CA LYS A 55 -6.87 -8.92 -8.26
C LYS A 55 -8.32 -8.48 -8.14
N THR A 56 -8.63 -7.28 -8.60
CA THR A 56 -9.96 -6.70 -8.44
C THR A 56 -10.81 -6.75 -9.71
N GLY A 57 -10.20 -7.09 -10.83
CA GLY A 57 -10.87 -7.22 -12.10
C GLY A 57 -9.96 -7.88 -13.09
N GLU A 58 -10.35 -7.91 -14.36
CA GLU A 58 -9.61 -8.66 -15.36
C GLU A 58 -8.16 -8.19 -15.50
N ARG A 59 -7.94 -6.88 -15.50
CA ARG A 59 -6.60 -6.32 -15.59
C ARG A 59 -6.30 -5.34 -14.46
N THR A 60 -7.12 -5.36 -13.40
CA THR A 60 -6.98 -4.43 -12.31
C THR A 60 -6.49 -5.14 -11.06
N PHE A 61 -5.58 -4.50 -10.38
CA PHE A 61 -4.92 -5.05 -9.19
C PHE A 61 -4.82 -3.98 -8.13
N CYS A 62 -4.63 -4.42 -6.90
CA CYS A 62 -4.52 -3.52 -5.76
C CYS A 62 -3.53 -4.09 -4.77
N ILE A 63 -2.56 -3.27 -4.35
CA ILE A 63 -1.69 -3.62 -3.24
C ILE A 63 -2.30 -3.05 -1.97
N ILE A 64 -2.32 -3.86 -0.92
CA ILE A 64 -2.74 -3.44 0.40
C ILE A 64 -1.57 -3.72 1.33
N ALA A 65 -0.95 -2.67 1.85
CA ALA A 65 0.23 -2.80 2.68
C ALA A 65 -0.03 -2.23 4.06
N GLU A 66 0.34 -3.00 5.07
CA GLU A 66 0.21 -2.61 6.46
C GLU A 66 1.58 -2.24 7.02
N TRP A 67 1.63 -1.12 7.74
CA TRP A 67 2.86 -0.56 8.30
C TRP A 67 2.70 -0.35 9.80
N THR A 68 3.81 -0.37 10.51
CA THR A 68 3.78 -0.14 11.96
C THR A 68 3.23 1.24 12.30
N ASP A 69 3.49 2.24 11.46
CA ASP A 69 2.95 3.60 11.63
C ASP A 69 3.11 4.40 10.34
N MET A 70 2.54 5.59 10.32
CA MET A 70 2.62 6.47 9.15
C MET A 70 4.03 6.95 8.86
N ASP A 71 4.85 7.09 9.90
CA ASP A 71 6.22 7.53 9.72
C ASP A 71 7.01 6.51 8.90
N ALA A 72 6.88 5.22 9.24
CA ALA A 72 7.55 4.16 8.50
C ALA A 72 7.07 4.14 7.03
N LEU A 73 5.77 4.30 6.83
CA LEU A 73 5.19 4.35 5.49
C LEU A 73 5.78 5.52 4.70
N ALA A 74 5.81 6.71 5.30
CA ALA A 74 6.30 7.91 4.63
C ALA A 74 7.77 7.79 4.29
N LYS A 75 8.56 7.21 5.18
CA LYS A 75 9.99 7.02 4.95
C LYS A 75 10.29 6.05 3.82
N SER A 76 9.36 5.13 3.55
CA SER A 76 9.55 4.14 2.49
C SER A 76 9.07 4.61 1.13
N ARG A 77 8.41 5.77 1.04
CA ARG A 77 7.88 6.26 -0.23
C ARG A 77 8.92 6.36 -1.36
N PRO A 78 10.12 6.87 -1.10
CA PRO A 78 11.13 6.89 -2.18
C PRO A 78 11.43 5.51 -2.72
N ASN A 79 11.48 4.50 -1.84
CA ASN A 79 11.71 3.11 -2.26
C ASN A 79 10.53 2.57 -3.04
N MET A 80 9.30 2.93 -2.64
CA MET A 80 8.10 2.52 -3.36
C MET A 80 8.08 3.11 -4.76
N ILE A 81 8.47 4.38 -4.92
CA ILE A 81 8.52 5.03 -6.22
C ILE A 81 9.58 4.38 -7.10
N ALA A 82 10.76 4.11 -6.54
CA ALA A 82 11.81 3.44 -7.29
C ALA A 82 11.37 2.05 -7.75
N THR A 83 10.64 1.35 -6.89
CA THR A 83 10.10 0.04 -7.21
C THR A 83 9.08 0.15 -8.35
N LEU A 84 8.20 1.14 -8.28
CA LEU A 84 7.20 1.38 -9.32
C LEU A 84 7.87 1.56 -10.68
N ASP A 85 8.99 2.25 -10.73
CA ASP A 85 9.68 2.50 -11.98
C ASP A 85 10.09 1.19 -12.68
N SER A 86 10.30 0.11 -11.91
CA SER A 86 10.72 -1.16 -12.48
C SER A 86 9.60 -1.88 -13.26
N PHE A 87 8.35 -1.48 -13.05
CA PHE A 87 7.22 -2.11 -13.76
C PHE A 87 6.23 -1.09 -14.32
N ARG A 88 6.61 0.19 -14.31
CA ARG A 88 5.72 1.28 -14.75
C ARG A 88 5.20 1.07 -16.16
N ASP A 89 6.01 0.54 -17.05
CA ASP A 89 5.61 0.36 -18.46
C ASP A 89 4.61 -0.77 -18.67
N THR A 90 4.32 -1.58 -17.64
CA THR A 90 3.25 -2.58 -17.73
C THR A 90 1.89 -1.98 -17.41
N LEU A 91 1.83 -0.72 -16.97
CA LEU A 91 0.63 -0.09 -16.44
C LEU A 91 -0.02 0.85 -17.44
N GLU A 92 -1.35 0.92 -17.38
CA GLU A 92 -2.15 1.88 -18.15
C GLU A 92 -2.44 3.11 -17.31
N ASP A 93 -2.61 4.24 -17.97
CA ASP A 93 -3.08 5.45 -17.31
C ASP A 93 -4.51 5.22 -16.83
N LEU A 94 -4.78 5.57 -15.58
CA LEU A 94 -6.09 5.37 -14.97
C LEU A 94 -7.09 6.46 -15.33
N GLY A 95 -6.61 7.54 -15.95
CA GLY A 95 -7.47 8.66 -16.32
C GLY A 95 -7.69 9.61 -15.17
N GLY A 96 -8.43 10.69 -15.43
CA GLY A 96 -8.78 11.65 -14.38
C GLY A 96 -7.61 12.34 -13.71
N GLY A 97 -6.44 12.35 -14.35
CA GLY A 97 -5.26 12.96 -13.76
C GLY A 97 -4.50 12.09 -12.79
N LEU A 98 -4.91 10.84 -12.61
CA LEU A 98 -4.28 9.94 -11.64
C LEU A 98 -2.90 9.42 -12.10
N GLY A 99 -2.68 9.33 -13.42
CA GLY A 99 -1.49 8.67 -13.93
C GLY A 99 -1.64 7.17 -13.89
N VAL A 100 -0.57 6.44 -13.59
CA VAL A 100 -0.58 4.97 -13.64
C VAL A 100 -0.88 4.32 -12.29
N THR A 101 -1.01 5.10 -11.21
CA THR A 101 -1.35 4.56 -9.90
C THR A 101 -2.41 5.43 -9.24
N ASP A 102 -3.18 4.81 -8.36
CA ASP A 102 -4.18 5.51 -7.55
C ASP A 102 -3.91 5.14 -6.09
N PRO A 103 -3.00 5.85 -5.41
CA PRO A 103 -2.64 5.53 -4.03
C PRO A 103 -3.48 6.29 -3.02
N VAL A 104 -3.82 5.61 -1.93
CA VAL A 104 -4.37 6.26 -0.74
C VAL A 104 -3.64 5.69 0.46
N SER A 105 -3.49 6.48 1.50
CA SER A 105 -2.85 6.00 2.73
C SER A 105 -3.39 6.76 3.92
N GLY A 106 -3.31 6.12 5.07
CA GLY A 106 -3.75 6.74 6.31
C GLY A 106 -3.48 5.86 7.51
N SER A 107 -3.57 6.47 8.68
CA SER A 107 -3.46 5.75 9.94
C SER A 107 -4.79 5.11 10.30
N VAL A 108 -4.74 3.99 10.97
CA VAL A 108 -5.94 3.37 11.52
C VAL A 108 -6.46 4.27 12.63
N VAL A 109 -7.72 4.67 12.51
CA VAL A 109 -8.34 5.52 13.53
C VAL A 109 -9.43 4.77 14.28
N LEU A 110 -9.84 3.60 13.78
CA LEU A 110 -10.87 2.79 14.39
C LEU A 110 -10.69 1.36 13.92
N GLU A 111 -10.56 0.46 14.86
CA GLU A 111 -10.48 -0.96 14.54
C GLU A 111 -11.88 -1.55 14.73
N LEU A 112 -12.43 -2.10 13.66
CA LEU A 112 -13.80 -2.59 13.66
C LEU A 112 -13.92 -4.03 14.13
N LYS A 113 -12.78 -4.73 14.15
CA LYS A 113 -12.81 -6.13 14.54
C LYS A 113 -11.47 -6.57 15.11
#